data_d32cd6c84b981e512ec680e99b009f8a
#
_entry.id   d32cd6c84b981e512ec680e99b009f8a
#
_cell.length_a   1.000
_cell.length_b   1.000
_cell.length_c   1.000
_cell.angle_alpha   90.00
_cell.angle_beta   90.00
_cell.angle_gamma   90.00
#
_symmetry.space_group_name_H-M   'P 1'
#
loop_
_entity.id
_entity.type
_entity.pdbx_description
1 polymer ?
#
loop_
_entity_poly.entity_id
_entity_poly.type
_entity_poly.pdbx_seq_one_letter_code
_entity_poly.pdbx_strand_id
1 'polypeptide(L)'
;VTMVAGTKQSIPAGGLQVLRLVRNLSSAGAGGKVVRVIDRDVLDTRKPLWHSETATAVVDHYTFDELDPRTFYVYPPNNGSGYIEAVYAVEPTQVSSGGNITIPDIHANNLLDYILYRAYAKETDQIGGQRSAQHYQTLAASLGIKIQLDSVASPNMRTVAQV
;
A
#
# COMPACT_ATOMS: atom_id res chain seq x y z
N VAL A 1 2.37 13.05 -3.42
CA VAL A 1 1.60 12.86 -4.66
C VAL A 1 0.92 14.17 -5.03
N THR A 2 1.05 14.60 -6.29
CA THR A 2 0.27 15.71 -6.87
C THR A 2 -1.12 15.20 -7.21
N MET A 3 -2.15 15.93 -6.83
CA MET A 3 -3.53 15.55 -7.14
C MET A 3 -3.98 16.16 -8.48
N VAL A 4 -4.85 15.45 -9.19
CA VAL A 4 -5.52 15.95 -10.39
C VAL A 4 -6.86 16.57 -10.06
N ALA A 5 -7.44 17.37 -10.96
CA ALA A 5 -8.76 17.94 -10.77
C ALA A 5 -9.85 16.86 -10.68
N GLY A 6 -10.75 17.01 -9.73
CA GLY A 6 -11.85 16.10 -9.46
C GLY A 6 -11.66 15.26 -8.19
N THR A 7 -12.57 14.32 -7.98
CA THR A 7 -12.59 13.47 -6.79
C THR A 7 -11.74 12.22 -6.96
N LYS A 8 -11.66 11.63 -8.16
CA LYS A 8 -10.90 10.40 -8.43
C LYS A 8 -9.42 10.74 -8.60
N GLN A 9 -8.59 10.06 -7.83
CA GLN A 9 -7.14 10.20 -7.81
C GLN A 9 -6.48 8.83 -8.00
N SER A 10 -5.20 8.82 -8.38
CA SER A 10 -4.42 7.59 -8.52
C SER A 10 -3.03 7.76 -7.90
N ILE A 11 -2.47 6.67 -7.40
CA ILE A 11 -1.07 6.64 -6.99
C ILE A 11 -0.15 6.74 -8.21
N PRO A 12 1.12 7.19 -8.04
CA PRO A 12 2.09 7.26 -9.12
C PRO A 12 2.30 5.93 -9.84
N ALA A 13 2.81 6.00 -11.06
CA ALA A 13 3.20 4.82 -11.83
C ALA A 13 4.19 3.97 -11.04
N GLY A 14 4.03 2.64 -11.10
CA GLY A 14 4.80 1.69 -10.28
C GLY A 14 4.23 1.44 -8.88
N GLY A 15 3.27 2.25 -8.42
CA GLY A 15 2.53 1.95 -7.20
C GLY A 15 1.59 0.77 -7.38
N LEU A 16 1.53 -0.09 -6.39
CA LEU A 16 0.70 -1.30 -6.37
C LEU A 16 -0.62 -1.08 -5.64
N GLN A 17 -0.56 -0.45 -4.48
CA GLN A 17 -1.70 -0.30 -3.59
C GLN A 17 -1.58 0.93 -2.71
N VAL A 18 -2.68 1.68 -2.55
CA VAL A 18 -2.83 2.71 -1.52
C VAL A 18 -2.91 2.04 -0.15
N LEU A 19 -2.06 2.46 0.78
CA LEU A 19 -2.13 2.01 2.16
C LEU A 19 -2.84 3.04 3.04
N ARG A 20 -2.47 4.32 2.91
CA ARG A 20 -3.19 5.42 3.55
C ARG A 20 -2.78 6.77 2.99
N LEU A 21 -3.63 7.76 3.17
CA LEU A 21 -3.31 9.17 3.00
C LEU A 21 -3.10 9.81 4.38
N VAL A 22 -2.09 10.65 4.51
CA VAL A 22 -1.66 11.20 5.81
C VAL A 22 -2.18 12.61 6.00
N ARG A 23 -1.75 13.52 5.12
CA ARG A 23 -2.08 14.95 5.20
C ARG A 23 -1.95 15.65 3.86
N ASN A 24 -2.54 16.82 3.75
CA ASN A 24 -2.24 17.74 2.67
C ASN A 24 -0.82 18.28 2.81
N LEU A 25 -0.20 18.63 1.69
CA LEU A 25 1.10 19.27 1.64
C LEU A 25 0.99 20.59 0.87
N SER A 26 1.88 21.55 1.17
CA SER A 26 2.11 22.68 0.29
C SER A 26 2.95 22.25 -0.94
N SER A 27 3.06 23.12 -1.93
CA SER A 27 3.95 22.91 -3.09
C SER A 27 5.44 22.74 -2.69
N ALA A 28 5.83 23.31 -1.56
CA ALA A 28 7.18 23.17 -0.96
C ALA A 28 7.33 21.91 -0.07
N GLY A 29 6.30 21.04 0.03
CA GLY A 29 6.33 19.85 0.85
C GLY A 29 6.07 20.06 2.34
N ALA A 30 5.77 21.28 2.79
CA ALA A 30 5.41 21.52 4.19
C ALA A 30 4.08 20.86 4.53
N GLY A 31 3.99 20.24 5.70
CA GLY A 31 2.81 19.53 6.19
C GLY A 31 1.65 20.48 6.45
N GLY A 32 0.47 20.11 5.94
CA GLY A 32 -0.79 20.81 6.12
C GLY A 32 -1.83 19.99 6.89
N LYS A 33 -3.10 20.24 6.63
CA LYS A 33 -4.23 19.60 7.28
C LYS A 33 -4.21 18.07 7.08
N VAL A 34 -4.45 17.34 8.15
CA VAL A 34 -4.59 15.86 8.13
C VAL A 34 -5.80 15.46 7.31
N VAL A 35 -5.66 14.39 6.53
CA VAL A 35 -6.76 13.80 5.77
C VAL A 35 -7.22 12.53 6.48
N ARG A 36 -8.53 12.35 6.60
CA ARG A 36 -9.13 11.22 7.31
C ARG A 36 -9.85 10.28 6.35
N VAL A 37 -9.77 8.99 6.64
CA VAL A 37 -10.58 8.01 5.92
C VAL A 37 -12.05 8.21 6.28
N ILE A 38 -12.93 8.09 5.30
CA ILE A 38 -14.38 8.07 5.48
C ILE A 38 -14.94 6.89 4.68
N ASP A 39 -15.98 6.29 5.20
CA ASP A 39 -16.74 5.29 4.47
C ASP A 39 -17.51 5.97 3.32
N ARG A 40 -17.46 5.33 2.15
CA ARG A 40 -18.11 5.87 0.94
C ARG A 40 -19.61 5.96 1.12
N ASP A 41 -20.25 4.96 1.72
CA ASP A 41 -21.70 4.94 1.92
C ASP A 41 -22.16 6.08 2.83
N VAL A 42 -21.34 6.43 3.83
CA VAL A 42 -21.61 7.58 4.71
C VAL A 42 -21.54 8.88 3.93
N LEU A 43 -20.56 9.00 3.03
CA LEU A 43 -20.39 10.20 2.20
C LEU A 43 -21.53 10.33 1.18
N ASP A 44 -21.86 9.25 0.48
CA ASP A 44 -22.94 9.18 -0.50
C ASP A 44 -24.31 9.48 0.14
N THR A 45 -24.53 9.02 1.37
CA THR A 45 -25.77 9.28 2.11
C THR A 45 -25.89 10.74 2.57
N ARG A 46 -24.79 11.29 3.13
CA ARG A 46 -24.83 12.66 3.69
C ARG A 46 -24.73 13.76 2.63
N LYS A 47 -24.06 13.48 1.54
CA LYS A 47 -23.74 14.43 0.46
C LYS A 47 -23.81 13.75 -0.91
N PRO A 48 -25.00 13.43 -1.41
CA PRO A 48 -25.14 12.66 -2.66
C PRO A 48 -24.44 13.29 -3.88
N LEU A 49 -24.27 14.60 -3.88
CA LEU A 49 -23.62 15.36 -4.97
C LEU A 49 -22.16 15.73 -4.67
N TRP A 50 -21.50 15.07 -3.73
CA TRP A 50 -20.14 15.42 -3.29
C TRP A 50 -19.10 15.43 -4.43
N HIS A 51 -19.31 14.66 -5.49
CA HIS A 51 -18.45 14.69 -6.67
C HIS A 51 -18.49 16.01 -7.46
N SER A 52 -19.58 16.77 -7.31
CA SER A 52 -19.85 18.03 -8.03
C SER A 52 -19.73 19.26 -7.14
N GLU A 53 -19.32 19.10 -5.88
CA GLU A 53 -19.08 20.23 -4.98
C GLU A 53 -17.91 21.11 -5.46
N THR A 54 -17.80 22.30 -4.89
CA THR A 54 -16.73 23.25 -5.21
C THR A 54 -15.37 22.63 -4.95
N ALA A 55 -14.53 22.57 -5.98
CA ALA A 55 -13.19 22.01 -5.89
C ALA A 55 -12.24 22.91 -5.09
N THR A 56 -11.40 22.32 -4.26
CA THR A 56 -10.42 23.01 -3.41
C THR A 56 -9.02 22.39 -3.57
N ALA A 57 -7.97 23.12 -3.18
CA ALA A 57 -6.61 22.58 -3.15
C ALA A 57 -6.39 21.65 -1.95
N VAL A 58 -7.18 21.80 -0.88
CA VAL A 58 -7.06 21.06 0.38
C VAL A 58 -8.24 20.11 0.50
N VAL A 59 -7.95 18.85 0.81
CA VAL A 59 -8.96 17.81 0.98
C VAL A 59 -9.06 17.40 2.45
N ASP A 60 -10.25 17.01 2.89
CA ASP A 60 -10.55 16.69 4.28
C ASP A 60 -10.65 15.19 4.52
N HIS A 61 -11.21 14.48 3.55
CA HIS A 61 -11.48 13.06 3.66
C HIS A 61 -11.07 12.33 2.40
N TYR A 62 -10.84 11.04 2.54
CA TYR A 62 -10.63 10.13 1.43
C TYR A 62 -11.31 8.80 1.67
N THR A 63 -11.65 8.14 0.58
CA THR A 63 -12.12 6.74 0.56
C THR A 63 -11.42 5.98 -0.56
N PHE A 64 -11.25 4.69 -0.40
CA PHE A 64 -10.68 3.81 -1.42
C PHE A 64 -11.41 2.48 -1.42
N ASP A 65 -11.30 1.76 -2.52
CA ASP A 65 -11.89 0.43 -2.71
C ASP A 65 -10.76 -0.61 -2.75
N GLU A 66 -10.88 -1.68 -1.99
CA GLU A 66 -9.92 -2.79 -2.00
C GLU A 66 -9.86 -3.51 -3.35
N LEU A 67 -10.94 -3.45 -4.14
CA LEU A 67 -10.99 -4.02 -5.49
C LEU A 67 -10.29 -3.16 -6.56
N ASP A 68 -10.09 -1.85 -6.27
CA ASP A 68 -9.30 -0.94 -7.11
C ASP A 68 -8.16 -0.32 -6.27
N PRO A 69 -7.12 -1.10 -5.95
CA PRO A 69 -6.12 -0.74 -4.95
C PRO A 69 -5.24 0.45 -5.39
N ARG A 70 -5.27 0.86 -6.65
CA ARG A 70 -4.45 1.95 -7.18
C ARG A 70 -5.14 3.29 -7.22
N THR A 71 -6.45 3.33 -6.97
CA THR A 71 -7.23 4.55 -6.99
C THR A 71 -7.80 4.86 -5.62
N PHE A 72 -8.07 6.13 -5.40
CA PHE A 72 -8.76 6.62 -4.22
C PHE A 72 -9.59 7.85 -4.59
N TYR A 73 -10.56 8.16 -3.76
CA TYR A 73 -11.41 9.31 -3.94
C TYR A 73 -11.20 10.29 -2.80
N VAL A 74 -11.21 11.57 -3.10
CA VAL A 74 -11.00 12.66 -2.14
C VAL A 74 -12.24 13.53 -2.01
N TYR A 75 -12.45 14.08 -0.83
CA TYR A 75 -13.51 15.01 -0.52
C TYR A 75 -12.95 16.20 0.28
N PRO A 76 -13.26 17.46 -0.07
CA PRO A 76 -13.93 17.92 -1.30
C PRO A 76 -13.15 17.56 -2.59
N PRO A 77 -13.76 17.74 -3.79
CA PRO A 77 -13.05 17.56 -5.05
C PRO A 77 -11.78 18.41 -5.09
N ASN A 78 -10.69 17.89 -5.67
CA ASN A 78 -9.47 18.68 -5.83
C ASN A 78 -9.54 19.57 -7.08
N ASN A 79 -8.96 20.75 -7.01
CA ASN A 79 -8.90 21.69 -8.13
C ASN A 79 -7.68 21.48 -9.06
N GLY A 80 -6.88 20.44 -8.82
CA GLY A 80 -5.69 20.12 -9.61
C GLY A 80 -4.40 20.78 -9.12
N SER A 81 -4.45 21.58 -8.04
CA SER A 81 -3.25 22.22 -7.45
C SER A 81 -2.88 21.69 -6.07
N GLY A 82 -3.58 20.67 -5.58
CA GLY A 82 -3.34 20.09 -4.27
C GLY A 82 -2.19 19.06 -4.28
N TYR A 83 -1.53 18.96 -3.14
CA TYR A 83 -0.50 17.95 -2.87
C TYR A 83 -0.88 17.14 -1.64
N ILE A 84 -0.63 15.85 -1.66
CA ILE A 84 -0.97 14.94 -0.57
C ILE A 84 0.18 14.01 -0.23
N GLU A 85 0.41 13.80 1.05
CA GLU A 85 1.29 12.77 1.56
C GLU A 85 0.54 11.44 1.56
N ALA A 86 0.97 10.52 0.71
CA ALA A 86 0.38 9.20 0.56
C ALA A 86 1.41 8.11 0.89
N VAL A 87 0.98 7.09 1.62
CA VAL A 87 1.73 5.85 1.83
C VAL A 87 1.12 4.80 0.92
N TYR A 88 1.94 4.23 0.06
CA TYR A 88 1.52 3.20 -0.90
C TYR A 88 2.61 2.15 -1.10
N ALA A 89 2.22 0.94 -1.44
CA ALA A 89 3.14 -0.12 -1.79
C ALA A 89 3.71 0.11 -3.20
N VAL A 90 5.00 -0.20 -3.37
CA VAL A 90 5.70 -0.10 -4.66
C VAL A 90 6.38 -1.43 -4.96
N GLU A 91 6.41 -1.82 -6.22
CA GLU A 91 7.19 -2.97 -6.66
C GLU A 91 8.70 -2.68 -6.48
N PRO A 92 9.47 -3.61 -5.86
CA PRO A 92 10.91 -3.45 -5.75
C PRO A 92 11.55 -3.35 -7.14
N THR A 93 12.59 -2.53 -7.24
CA THR A 93 13.34 -2.39 -8.49
C THR A 93 13.96 -3.72 -8.90
N GLN A 94 13.83 -4.10 -10.17
CA GLN A 94 14.49 -5.27 -10.71
C GLN A 94 16.00 -5.15 -10.59
N VAL A 95 16.65 -6.22 -10.15
CA VAL A 95 18.09 -6.27 -9.96
C VAL A 95 18.70 -7.24 -10.96
N SER A 96 19.70 -6.78 -11.71
CA SER A 96 20.52 -7.63 -12.57
C SER A 96 21.58 -8.39 -11.76
N SER A 97 22.16 -9.43 -12.37
CA SER A 97 23.26 -10.19 -11.74
C SER A 97 24.41 -9.25 -11.34
N GLY A 98 24.83 -9.30 -10.09
CA GLY A 98 25.85 -8.42 -9.52
C GLY A 98 25.35 -7.07 -9.01
N GLY A 99 24.08 -6.75 -9.16
CA GLY A 99 23.47 -5.54 -8.59
C GLY A 99 23.06 -5.72 -7.12
N ASN A 100 22.89 -4.58 -6.44
CA ASN A 100 22.44 -4.57 -5.05
C ASN A 100 20.91 -4.68 -4.95
N ILE A 101 20.44 -5.54 -4.06
CA ILE A 101 19.03 -5.65 -3.72
C ILE A 101 18.64 -4.46 -2.83
N THR A 102 17.59 -3.74 -3.21
CA THR A 102 17.11 -2.55 -2.48
C THR A 102 16.21 -2.88 -1.28
N ILE A 103 15.88 -4.15 -1.09
CA ILE A 103 15.07 -4.61 0.05
C ILE A 103 15.93 -4.59 1.32
N PRO A 104 15.41 -4.10 2.46
CA PRO A 104 16.15 -4.08 3.72
C PRO A 104 16.64 -5.48 4.15
N ASP A 105 17.83 -5.55 4.74
CA ASP A 105 18.49 -6.80 5.17
C ASP A 105 17.65 -7.65 6.14
N ILE A 106 16.71 -7.05 6.84
CA ILE A 106 15.77 -7.79 7.70
C ILE A 106 14.98 -8.86 6.94
N HIS A 107 14.86 -8.74 5.62
CA HIS A 107 14.19 -9.71 4.74
C HIS A 107 15.15 -10.68 4.05
N ALA A 108 16.46 -10.61 4.31
CA ALA A 108 17.46 -11.40 3.60
C ALA A 108 17.22 -12.91 3.72
N ASN A 109 16.88 -13.39 4.93
CA ASN A 109 16.58 -14.81 5.14
C ASN A 109 15.32 -15.26 4.37
N ASN A 110 14.29 -14.44 4.33
CA ASN A 110 13.08 -14.75 3.58
C ASN A 110 13.34 -14.81 2.07
N LEU A 111 14.17 -13.91 1.55
CA LEU A 111 14.60 -13.94 0.16
C LEU A 111 15.44 -15.20 -0.15
N LEU A 112 16.34 -15.57 0.76
CA LEU A 112 17.15 -16.79 0.62
C LEU A 112 16.26 -18.03 0.58
N ASP A 113 15.31 -18.16 1.51
CA ASP A 113 14.37 -19.29 1.53
C ASP A 113 13.52 -19.33 0.24
N TYR A 114 13.08 -18.18 -0.27
CA TYR A 114 12.39 -18.14 -1.55
C TYR A 114 13.26 -18.62 -2.72
N ILE A 115 14.52 -18.16 -2.79
CA ILE A 115 15.47 -18.56 -3.83
C ILE A 115 15.73 -20.07 -3.77
N LEU A 116 15.99 -20.62 -2.57
CA LEU A 116 16.22 -22.04 -2.36
C LEU A 116 14.97 -22.88 -2.69
N TYR A 117 13.79 -22.43 -2.28
CA TYR A 117 12.53 -23.03 -2.69
C TYR A 117 12.45 -23.16 -4.22
N ARG A 118 12.70 -22.06 -4.95
CA ARG A 118 12.64 -22.03 -6.42
C ARG A 118 13.74 -22.86 -7.07
N ALA A 119 14.93 -22.90 -6.49
CA ALA A 119 16.05 -23.68 -7.00
C ALA A 119 15.76 -25.17 -6.87
N TYR A 120 15.39 -25.66 -5.68
CA TYR A 120 15.06 -27.07 -5.45
C TYR A 120 13.79 -27.52 -6.17
N ALA A 121 12.83 -26.64 -6.41
CA ALA A 121 11.65 -26.95 -7.21
C ALA A 121 11.95 -27.29 -8.69
N LYS A 122 13.17 -26.99 -9.18
CA LYS A 122 13.63 -27.39 -10.52
C LYS A 122 14.30 -28.74 -10.53
N GLU A 123 14.68 -29.26 -9.38
CA GLU A 123 15.23 -30.62 -9.27
C GLU A 123 14.10 -31.65 -9.41
N THR A 124 14.33 -32.69 -10.18
CA THR A 124 13.31 -33.71 -10.49
C THR A 124 13.37 -34.91 -9.54
N ASP A 125 14.32 -34.93 -8.62
CA ASP A 125 14.46 -35.98 -7.63
C ASP A 125 13.57 -35.76 -6.39
N GLN A 126 13.32 -36.83 -5.65
CA GLN A 126 12.48 -36.79 -4.45
C GLN A 126 13.09 -35.93 -3.33
N ILE A 127 14.42 -35.87 -3.25
CA ILE A 127 15.14 -35.08 -2.22
C ILE A 127 14.97 -33.59 -2.50
N GLY A 128 15.10 -33.16 -3.74
CA GLY A 128 14.85 -31.77 -4.16
C GLY A 128 13.43 -31.34 -3.86
N GLY A 129 12.43 -32.17 -4.12
CA GLY A 129 11.04 -31.89 -3.77
C GLY A 129 10.81 -31.70 -2.27
N GLN A 130 11.42 -32.52 -1.41
CA GLN A 130 11.29 -32.36 0.04
C GLN A 130 11.97 -31.07 0.55
N ARG A 131 13.17 -30.76 0.05
CA ARG A 131 13.87 -29.51 0.39
C ARG A 131 13.11 -28.28 -0.06
N SER A 132 12.56 -28.31 -1.26
CA SER A 132 11.69 -27.24 -1.78
C SER A 132 10.52 -26.98 -0.84
N ALA A 133 9.79 -28.03 -0.44
CA ALA A 133 8.66 -27.91 0.47
C ALA A 133 9.06 -27.34 1.85
N GLN A 134 10.22 -27.76 2.39
CA GLN A 134 10.74 -27.26 3.67
C GLN A 134 11.01 -25.74 3.61
N HIS A 135 11.73 -25.27 2.58
CA HIS A 135 12.02 -23.83 2.42
C HIS A 135 10.74 -23.02 2.22
N TYR A 136 9.75 -23.55 1.48
CA TYR A 136 8.46 -22.89 1.35
C TYR A 136 7.72 -22.76 2.69
N GLN A 137 7.71 -23.81 3.52
CA GLN A 137 7.09 -23.76 4.86
C GLN A 137 7.78 -22.74 5.76
N THR A 138 9.12 -22.71 5.77
CA THR A 138 9.88 -21.73 6.55
C THR A 138 9.57 -20.29 6.11
N LEU A 139 9.55 -20.05 4.80
CA LEU A 139 9.18 -18.77 4.21
C LEU A 139 7.76 -18.34 4.63
N ALA A 140 6.78 -19.23 4.46
CA ALA A 140 5.39 -18.95 4.79
C ALA A 140 5.20 -18.63 6.28
N ALA A 141 5.85 -19.42 7.16
CA ALA A 141 5.81 -19.19 8.61
C ALA A 141 6.44 -17.82 8.99
N SER A 142 7.60 -17.50 8.43
CA SER A 142 8.30 -16.24 8.73
C SER A 142 7.53 -15.01 8.26
N LEU A 143 6.92 -15.05 7.08
CA LEU A 143 6.08 -13.98 6.55
C LEU A 143 4.78 -13.84 7.36
N GLY A 144 4.15 -14.94 7.72
CA GLY A 144 2.92 -14.93 8.53
C GLY A 144 3.12 -14.32 9.92
N ILE A 145 4.18 -14.71 10.61
CA ILE A 145 4.53 -14.16 11.92
C ILE A 145 4.87 -12.66 11.81
N LYS A 146 5.61 -12.26 10.78
CA LYS A 146 5.98 -10.87 10.59
C LYS A 146 4.74 -9.99 10.33
N ILE A 147 3.83 -10.40 9.48
CA ILE A 147 2.59 -9.66 9.22
C ILE A 147 1.80 -9.46 10.51
N GLN A 148 1.69 -10.49 11.35
CA GLN A 148 1.02 -10.39 12.65
C GLN A 148 1.72 -9.41 13.59
N LEU A 149 3.05 -9.46 13.70
CA LEU A 149 3.82 -8.55 14.55
C LEU A 149 3.72 -7.10 14.07
N ASP A 150 3.85 -6.87 12.77
CA ASP A 150 3.75 -5.53 12.18
C ASP A 150 2.35 -4.96 12.38
N SER A 151 1.32 -5.81 12.33
CA SER A 151 -0.06 -5.41 12.60
C SER A 151 -0.24 -4.97 14.05
N VAL A 152 0.30 -5.67 15.01
CA VAL A 152 0.21 -5.33 16.45
C VAL A 152 1.06 -4.09 16.79
N ALA A 153 2.20 -3.92 16.15
CA ALA A 153 3.11 -2.80 16.41
C ALA A 153 2.66 -1.47 15.76
N SER A 154 1.71 -1.49 14.85
CA SER A 154 1.24 -0.28 14.17
C SER A 154 0.38 0.58 15.10
N PRO A 155 0.78 1.83 15.43
CA PRO A 155 -0.01 2.71 16.30
C PRO A 155 -1.34 3.14 15.65
N ASN A 156 -1.54 2.85 14.38
CA ASN A 156 -2.72 3.23 13.60
C ASN A 156 -3.69 2.07 13.35
N MET A 157 -3.46 0.91 13.99
CA MET A 157 -4.42 -0.18 13.86
C MET A 157 -5.77 0.23 14.45
N ARG A 158 -6.74 0.38 13.57
CA ARG A 158 -8.14 0.32 13.98
C ARG A 158 -8.42 -1.14 14.33
N THR A 159 -8.81 -1.37 15.58
CA THR A 159 -9.44 -2.62 15.96
C THR A 159 -10.63 -2.78 15.01
N VAL A 160 -10.56 -3.75 14.11
CA VAL A 160 -11.75 -4.18 13.37
C VAL A 160 -12.69 -4.68 14.46
N ALA A 161 -13.72 -3.90 14.76
CA ALA A 161 -14.76 -4.32 15.66
C ALA A 161 -15.34 -5.61 15.07
N GLN A 162 -15.16 -6.70 15.78
CA GLN A 162 -15.85 -7.94 15.46
C GLN A 162 -17.36 -7.65 15.53
N VAL A 163 -18.02 -7.84 14.40
CA VAL A 163 -19.46 -7.90 14.29
C VAL A 163 -19.90 -9.29 14.68
#